data_33b48c59350a9164ff18a475b7c6abd9
#
_entry.id   33b48c59350a9164ff18a475b7c6abd9
#
_cell.length_a   1.000
_cell.length_b   1.000
_cell.length_c   1.000
_cell.angle_alpha   90.00
_cell.angle_beta   90.00
_cell.angle_gamma   90.00
#
_symmetry.space_group_name_H-M   'P 1'
#
loop_
_entity.id
_entity.type
_entity.pdbx_description
1 polymer ?
#
loop_
_entity_poly.entity_id
_entity_poly.type
_entity_poly.pdbx_seq_one_letter_code
_entity_poly.pdbx_strand_id
1 'polypeptide(L)'
;MRLEITETADTALFPIGILARQTGCNIETIRFYEKIGVLPKPRRTESGRRVYGQDLVQRLTFIRRTRELGFTLDEVRALMRLADARDVPCSEAKDMAIAHRDDITAKIADLRRMQKVLGTLIAQCQAGDQPGCPLIETLFRQADPV
;
A
#
# COMPACT_ATOMS: atom_id res chain seq x y z
N MET A 1 -20.19 -2.54 7.50
CA MET A 1 -19.91 -1.77 6.30
C MET A 1 -19.68 -2.75 5.16
N ARG A 2 -20.71 -3.04 4.40
CA ARG A 2 -20.62 -3.90 3.23
C ARG A 2 -19.94 -3.10 2.13
N LEU A 3 -18.78 -3.54 1.69
CA LEU A 3 -18.30 -3.20 0.36
C LEU A 3 -19.16 -4.04 -0.62
N GLU A 4 -20.33 -3.54 -0.92
CA GLU A 4 -21.09 -4.05 -2.05
C GLU A 4 -20.30 -3.71 -3.31
N ILE A 5 -19.58 -4.70 -3.80
CA ILE A 5 -19.14 -4.67 -5.19
C ILE A 5 -20.40 -4.98 -5.98
N THR A 6 -21.20 -3.96 -6.22
CA THR A 6 -22.24 -4.03 -7.22
C THR A 6 -21.59 -4.32 -8.54
N GLU A 7 -21.83 -5.50 -9.04
CA GLU A 7 -21.74 -5.83 -10.45
C GLU A 7 -22.70 -4.92 -11.21
N THR A 8 -22.29 -3.69 -11.47
CA THR A 8 -22.96 -2.85 -12.47
C THR A 8 -22.16 -2.93 -13.75
N ALA A 9 -22.68 -3.72 -14.65
CA ALA A 9 -22.40 -3.67 -16.06
C ALA A 9 -22.68 -2.24 -16.57
N ASP A 10 -21.70 -1.48 -16.73
CA ASP A 10 -21.40 -0.47 -17.74
C ASP A 10 -20.03 0.12 -17.42
N THR A 11 -19.04 -0.72 -17.55
CA THR A 11 -17.68 -0.30 -17.25
C THR A 11 -17.09 0.23 -18.52
N ALA A 12 -17.20 1.54 -18.71
CA ALA A 12 -16.38 2.22 -19.71
C ALA A 12 -14.93 1.81 -19.52
N LEU A 13 -14.37 1.14 -20.51
CA LEU A 13 -12.97 0.73 -20.51
C LEU A 13 -12.12 1.88 -21.03
N PHE A 14 -10.97 2.08 -20.43
CA PHE A 14 -10.07 3.18 -20.76
C PHE A 14 -8.61 2.70 -20.85
N PRO A 15 -7.75 3.46 -21.56
CA PRO A 15 -6.34 3.11 -21.71
C PRO A 15 -5.54 3.35 -20.43
N ILE A 16 -4.32 2.77 -20.39
CA ILE A 16 -3.41 2.83 -19.23
C ILE A 16 -3.09 4.26 -18.78
N GLY A 17 -3.03 5.23 -19.69
CA GLY A 17 -2.77 6.63 -19.34
C GLY A 17 -3.84 7.24 -18.46
N ILE A 18 -5.10 6.84 -18.64
CA ILE A 18 -6.21 7.29 -17.79
C ILE A 18 -6.14 6.61 -16.42
N LEU A 19 -5.84 5.32 -16.39
CA LEU A 19 -5.61 4.61 -15.13
C LEU A 19 -4.49 5.26 -14.31
N ALA A 20 -3.38 5.59 -14.96
CA ALA A 20 -2.25 6.28 -14.34
C ALA A 20 -2.67 7.64 -13.74
N ARG A 21 -3.42 8.45 -14.47
CA ARG A 21 -3.92 9.74 -13.99
C ARG A 21 -4.86 9.62 -12.80
N GLN A 22 -5.82 8.71 -12.85
CA GLN A 22 -6.82 8.54 -11.80
C GLN A 22 -6.23 8.00 -10.51
N THR A 23 -5.18 7.21 -10.59
CA THR A 23 -4.57 6.55 -9.43
C THR A 23 -3.31 7.25 -8.92
N GLY A 24 -2.74 8.16 -9.70
CA GLY A 24 -1.45 8.78 -9.39
C GLY A 24 -0.25 7.83 -9.50
N CYS A 25 -0.42 6.66 -10.11
CA CYS A 25 0.65 5.72 -10.40
C CYS A 25 1.21 5.96 -11.81
N ASN A 26 2.53 5.84 -12.00
CA ASN A 26 3.08 5.90 -13.34
C ASN A 26 2.83 4.60 -14.11
N ILE A 27 2.90 4.71 -15.43
CA ILE A 27 2.61 3.59 -16.35
C ILE A 27 3.57 2.41 -16.11
N GLU A 28 4.83 2.68 -15.85
CA GLU A 28 5.84 1.63 -15.61
C GLU A 28 5.53 0.84 -14.33
N THR A 29 5.10 1.51 -13.26
CA THR A 29 4.67 0.86 -12.03
C THR A 29 3.45 -0.02 -12.26
N ILE A 30 2.48 0.43 -13.04
CA ILE A 30 1.30 -0.36 -13.40
C ILE A 30 1.71 -1.64 -14.14
N ARG A 31 2.56 -1.51 -15.17
CA ARG A 31 3.09 -2.63 -15.93
C ARG A 31 3.89 -3.61 -15.06
N PHE A 32 4.66 -3.07 -14.12
CA PHE A 32 5.41 -3.88 -13.16
C PHE A 32 4.47 -4.71 -12.28
N TYR A 33 3.41 -4.11 -11.74
CA TYR A 33 2.43 -4.82 -10.93
C TYR A 33 1.67 -5.90 -11.71
N GLU A 34 1.40 -5.66 -12.99
CA GLU A 34 0.85 -6.69 -13.88
C GLU A 34 1.84 -7.86 -14.06
N LYS A 35 3.11 -7.54 -14.30
CA LYS A 35 4.17 -8.53 -14.51
C LYS A 35 4.37 -9.45 -13.30
N ILE A 36 4.35 -8.89 -12.10
CA ILE A 36 4.54 -9.66 -10.85
C ILE A 36 3.24 -10.25 -10.28
N GLY A 37 2.12 -10.04 -10.95
CA GLY A 37 0.83 -10.64 -10.57
C GLY A 37 0.12 -9.95 -9.40
N VAL A 38 0.51 -8.73 -9.01
CA VAL A 38 -0.21 -7.92 -8.02
C VAL A 38 -1.49 -7.34 -8.61
N LEU A 39 -1.43 -6.96 -9.89
CA LEU A 39 -2.61 -6.63 -10.70
C LEU A 39 -2.94 -7.79 -11.63
N PRO A 40 -4.23 -8.02 -11.91
CA PRO A 40 -4.63 -8.98 -12.92
C PRO A 40 -4.15 -8.55 -14.30
N LYS A 41 -4.04 -9.51 -15.21
CA LYS A 41 -3.73 -9.21 -16.62
C LYS A 41 -4.82 -8.31 -17.21
N PRO A 42 -4.45 -7.24 -17.92
CA PRO A 42 -5.43 -6.33 -18.49
C PRO A 42 -6.25 -7.02 -19.61
N ARG A 43 -7.49 -6.60 -19.75
CA ARG A 43 -8.26 -6.92 -20.97
C ARG A 43 -7.60 -6.24 -22.16
N ARG A 44 -7.80 -6.80 -23.33
CA ARG A 44 -7.30 -6.23 -24.58
C ARG A 44 -8.43 -6.03 -25.58
N THR A 45 -8.34 -4.95 -26.35
CA THR A 45 -9.21 -4.74 -27.49
C THR A 45 -8.87 -5.74 -28.61
N GLU A 46 -9.71 -5.84 -29.64
CA GLU A 46 -9.44 -6.66 -30.83
C GLU A 46 -8.11 -6.28 -31.50
N SER A 47 -7.71 -5.00 -31.42
CA SER A 47 -6.42 -4.49 -31.92
C SER A 47 -5.24 -4.78 -30.99
N GLY A 48 -5.46 -5.47 -29.86
CA GLY A 48 -4.42 -5.85 -28.88
C GLY A 48 -4.03 -4.78 -27.88
N ARG A 49 -4.74 -3.66 -27.80
CA ARG A 49 -4.49 -2.58 -26.83
C ARG A 49 -5.01 -2.97 -25.45
N ARG A 50 -4.22 -2.68 -24.41
CA ARG A 50 -4.63 -2.84 -23.01
C ARG A 50 -5.74 -1.86 -22.66
N VAL A 51 -6.78 -2.35 -21.98
CA VAL A 51 -7.89 -1.56 -21.46
C VAL A 51 -8.19 -1.93 -20.04
N TYR A 52 -8.66 -0.97 -19.25
CA TYR A 52 -8.86 -1.07 -17.81
C TYR A 52 -10.24 -0.57 -17.40
N GLY A 53 -10.81 -1.13 -16.39
CA GLY A 53 -12.09 -0.72 -15.81
C GLY A 53 -11.92 0.00 -14.46
N GLN A 54 -13.03 0.50 -13.94
CA GLN A 54 -13.07 1.23 -12.67
C GLN A 54 -12.67 0.37 -11.47
N ASP A 55 -12.87 -0.93 -11.52
CA ASP A 55 -12.42 -1.89 -10.53
C ASP A 55 -10.90 -1.86 -10.33
N LEU A 56 -10.15 -1.68 -11.41
CA LEU A 56 -8.69 -1.56 -11.34
C LEU A 56 -8.23 -0.21 -10.78
N VAL A 57 -9.01 0.86 -10.95
CA VAL A 57 -8.73 2.14 -10.27
C VAL A 57 -8.79 1.96 -8.76
N GLN A 58 -9.83 1.34 -8.25
CA GLN A 58 -9.98 1.08 -6.81
C GLN A 58 -8.87 0.18 -6.28
N ARG A 59 -8.57 -0.90 -6.99
CA ARG A 59 -7.53 -1.86 -6.62
C ARG A 59 -6.15 -1.21 -6.59
N LEU A 60 -5.79 -0.47 -7.62
CA LEU A 60 -4.49 0.20 -7.72
C LEU A 60 -4.35 1.35 -6.71
N THR A 61 -5.42 2.09 -6.44
CA THR A 61 -5.45 3.11 -5.39
C THR A 61 -5.19 2.50 -4.01
N PHE A 62 -5.81 1.36 -3.71
CA PHE A 62 -5.55 0.62 -2.48
C PHE A 62 -4.10 0.16 -2.39
N ILE A 63 -3.55 -0.43 -3.43
CA ILE A 63 -2.16 -0.88 -3.49
C ILE A 63 -1.21 0.30 -3.22
N ARG A 64 -1.41 1.42 -3.91
CA ARG A 64 -0.60 2.62 -3.74
C ARG A 64 -0.62 3.12 -2.29
N ARG A 65 -1.80 3.29 -1.71
CA ARG A 65 -1.95 3.75 -0.32
C ARG A 65 -1.29 2.82 0.68
N THR A 66 -1.46 1.53 0.50
CA THR A 66 -0.86 0.51 1.36
C THR A 66 0.67 0.57 1.28
N ARG A 67 1.22 0.74 0.07
CA ARG A 67 2.66 0.93 -0.14
C ARG A 67 3.18 2.22 0.49
N GLU A 68 2.46 3.31 0.38
CA GLU A 68 2.81 4.59 1.03
C GLU A 68 2.85 4.47 2.56
N LEU A 69 2.02 3.62 3.14
CA LEU A 69 2.04 3.30 4.57
C LEU A 69 3.19 2.38 5.00
N GLY A 70 4.03 1.93 4.06
CA GLY A 70 5.19 1.11 4.34
C GLY A 70 4.98 -0.40 4.27
N PHE A 71 3.84 -0.86 3.76
CA PHE A 71 3.62 -2.30 3.56
C PHE A 71 4.49 -2.83 2.41
N THR A 72 5.05 -4.00 2.60
CA THR A 72 5.80 -4.71 1.55
C THR A 72 4.85 -5.22 0.46
N LEU A 73 5.40 -5.55 -0.72
CA LEU A 73 4.60 -6.14 -1.80
C LEU A 73 3.97 -7.48 -1.40
N ASP A 74 4.65 -8.27 -0.59
CA ASP A 74 4.10 -9.55 -0.11
C ASP A 74 2.93 -9.34 0.86
N GLU A 75 3.02 -8.34 1.73
CA GLU A 75 1.91 -7.93 2.60
C GLU A 75 0.72 -7.40 1.78
N VAL A 76 0.99 -6.59 0.75
CA VAL A 76 -0.05 -6.12 -0.18
C VAL A 76 -0.71 -7.28 -0.92
N ARG A 77 0.07 -8.26 -1.39
CA ARG A 77 -0.48 -9.47 -2.02
C ARG A 77 -1.39 -10.25 -1.07
N ALA A 78 -0.98 -10.39 0.19
CA ALA A 78 -1.78 -11.08 1.19
C ALA A 78 -3.11 -10.37 1.45
N LEU A 79 -3.10 -9.03 1.54
CA LEU A 79 -4.32 -8.21 1.66
C LEU A 79 -5.21 -8.32 0.42
N MET A 80 -4.63 -8.38 -0.77
CA MET A 80 -5.40 -8.57 -2.01
C MET A 80 -6.06 -9.94 -2.06
N ARG A 81 -5.37 -11.00 -1.64
CA ARG A 81 -5.97 -12.34 -1.52
C ARG A 81 -7.16 -12.35 -0.57
N LEU A 82 -7.07 -11.64 0.53
CA LEU A 82 -8.18 -11.51 1.47
C LEU A 82 -9.38 -10.78 0.81
N ALA A 83 -9.12 -9.71 0.05
CA ALA A 83 -10.16 -8.98 -0.67
C ALA A 83 -10.82 -9.83 -1.78
N ASP A 84 -10.04 -10.71 -2.42
CA ASP A 84 -10.50 -11.59 -3.50
C ASP A 84 -11.09 -12.92 -2.97
N ALA A 85 -11.07 -13.17 -1.67
CA ALA A 85 -11.47 -14.43 -1.03
C ALA A 85 -12.99 -14.59 -0.95
N ARG A 86 -13.68 -14.55 -2.08
CA ARG A 86 -15.14 -14.75 -2.16
C ARG A 86 -15.58 -16.19 -1.86
N ASP A 87 -14.70 -17.16 -2.16
CA ASP A 87 -14.96 -18.59 -2.03
C ASP A 87 -14.40 -19.19 -0.74
N VAL A 88 -13.80 -18.37 0.13
CA VAL A 88 -13.21 -18.80 1.39
C VAL A 88 -14.29 -18.76 2.49
N PRO A 89 -14.39 -19.79 3.37
CA PRO A 89 -15.29 -19.74 4.51
C PRO A 89 -15.08 -18.50 5.38
N CYS A 90 -16.14 -17.93 5.91
CA CYS A 90 -16.09 -16.70 6.73
C CYS A 90 -15.15 -16.83 7.93
N SER A 91 -15.04 -18.01 8.51
CA SER A 91 -14.09 -18.29 9.61
C SER A 91 -12.63 -18.13 9.20
N GLU A 92 -12.26 -18.65 8.04
CA GLU A 92 -10.90 -18.55 7.49
C GLU A 92 -10.58 -17.11 7.09
N ALA A 93 -11.51 -16.42 6.42
CA ALA A 93 -11.36 -15.00 6.10
C ALA A 93 -11.18 -14.14 7.36
N LYS A 94 -11.91 -14.46 8.43
CA LYS A 94 -11.78 -13.82 9.73
C LYS A 94 -10.39 -14.02 10.34
N ASP A 95 -9.86 -15.23 10.31
CA ASP A 95 -8.53 -15.52 10.85
C ASP A 95 -7.42 -14.78 10.09
N MET A 96 -7.52 -14.72 8.76
CA MET A 96 -6.63 -13.92 7.93
C MET A 96 -6.72 -12.42 8.27
N ALA A 97 -7.93 -11.90 8.44
CA ALA A 97 -8.15 -10.51 8.81
C ALA A 97 -7.58 -10.17 10.19
N ILE A 98 -7.72 -11.07 11.16
CA ILE A 98 -7.13 -10.93 12.50
C ILE A 98 -5.60 -10.84 12.42
N ALA A 99 -4.96 -11.73 11.67
CA ALA A 99 -3.51 -11.72 11.50
C ALA A 99 -3.02 -10.39 10.90
N HIS A 100 -3.68 -9.89 9.85
CA HIS A 100 -3.33 -8.60 9.26
C HIS A 100 -3.59 -7.42 10.20
N ARG A 101 -4.68 -7.45 10.97
CA ARG A 101 -4.95 -6.44 11.99
C ARG A 101 -3.83 -6.41 13.04
N ASP A 102 -3.38 -7.55 13.48
CA ASP A 102 -2.33 -7.64 14.50
C ASP A 102 -0.98 -7.14 13.97
N ASP A 103 -0.66 -7.40 12.71
CA ASP A 103 0.51 -6.82 12.02
C ASP A 103 0.42 -5.29 11.94
N ILE A 104 -0.75 -4.76 11.60
CA ILE A 104 -1.01 -3.31 11.57
C ILE A 104 -0.85 -2.72 12.97
N THR A 105 -1.37 -3.37 13.99
CA THR A 105 -1.23 -2.93 15.39
C THR A 105 0.23 -2.85 15.81
N ALA A 106 1.05 -3.83 15.44
CA ALA A 106 2.49 -3.81 15.68
C ALA A 106 3.18 -2.63 14.97
N LYS A 107 2.85 -2.38 13.70
CA LYS A 107 3.38 -1.23 12.94
C LYS A 107 3.01 0.11 13.59
N ILE A 108 1.78 0.27 14.07
CA ILE A 108 1.34 1.47 14.78
C ILE A 108 2.17 1.68 16.04
N ALA A 109 2.43 0.62 16.80
CA ALA A 109 3.26 0.70 18.00
C ALA A 109 4.70 1.13 17.67
N ASP A 110 5.29 0.59 16.61
CA ASP A 110 6.62 0.97 16.14
C ASP A 110 6.67 2.43 15.70
N LEU A 111 5.72 2.88 14.92
CA LEU A 111 5.62 4.27 14.48
C LEU A 111 5.46 5.24 15.67
N ARG A 112 4.70 4.87 16.69
CA ARG A 112 4.56 5.67 17.92
C ARG A 112 5.88 5.76 18.69
N ARG A 113 6.66 4.67 18.75
CA ARG A 113 8.01 4.71 19.35
C ARG A 113 8.93 5.65 18.59
N MET A 114 8.96 5.57 17.28
CA MET A 114 9.73 6.49 16.43
C MET A 114 9.31 7.94 16.61
N GLN A 115 8.00 8.19 16.64
CA GLN A 115 7.45 9.53 16.88
C GLN A 115 7.91 10.09 18.23
N LYS A 116 7.90 9.28 19.28
CA LYS A 116 8.36 9.67 20.62
C LYS A 116 9.85 10.01 20.63
N VAL A 117 10.68 9.18 20.00
CA VAL A 117 12.13 9.43 19.88
C VAL A 117 12.38 10.76 19.15
N LEU A 118 11.74 10.97 18.02
CA LEU A 118 11.87 12.22 17.25
C LEU A 118 11.42 13.44 18.07
N GLY A 119 10.32 13.32 18.81
CA GLY A 119 9.82 14.38 19.68
C GLY A 119 10.84 14.76 20.79
N THR A 120 11.48 13.77 21.37
CA THR A 120 12.55 13.99 22.37
C THR A 120 13.76 14.68 21.76
N LEU A 121 14.19 14.24 20.57
CA LEU A 121 15.32 14.83 19.85
C LEU A 121 15.04 16.28 19.42
N ILE A 122 13.83 16.57 18.96
CA ILE A 122 13.40 17.94 18.61
C ILE A 122 13.44 18.83 19.84
N ALA A 123 12.95 18.37 20.99
CA ALA A 123 12.98 19.11 22.24
C ALA A 123 14.42 19.42 22.70
N GLN A 124 15.34 18.49 22.51
CA GLN A 124 16.77 18.70 22.80
C GLN A 124 17.44 19.70 21.86
N CYS A 125 17.01 19.77 20.60
CA CYS A 125 17.55 20.66 19.59
C CYS A 125 17.09 22.14 19.75
N GLN A 126 16.10 22.42 20.58
CA GLN A 126 15.60 23.80 20.78
C GLN A 126 16.56 24.71 21.55
N ALA A 127 17.67 24.19 22.05
CA ALA A 127 18.61 24.95 22.90
C ALA A 127 19.76 25.62 22.15
N GLY A 128 19.70 25.80 20.81
CA GLY A 128 20.58 26.71 20.09
C GLY A 128 21.68 26.09 19.23
N ASP A 129 22.39 26.97 18.53
CA ASP A 129 23.43 26.79 17.52
C ASP A 129 24.66 25.97 17.94
N GLN A 130 24.51 24.73 18.34
CA GLN A 130 25.66 23.86 18.58
C GLN A 130 26.06 23.12 17.29
N PRO A 131 27.35 23.13 16.91
CA PRO A 131 27.84 22.33 15.80
C PRO A 131 27.70 20.84 16.14
N GLY A 132 26.97 20.11 15.34
CA GLY A 132 26.64 18.69 15.54
C GLY A 132 25.20 18.55 16.00
N CYS A 133 24.34 18.12 15.06
CA CYS A 133 22.93 17.87 15.38
C CYS A 133 22.80 16.50 16.08
N PRO A 134 22.43 16.43 17.37
CA PRO A 134 22.25 15.18 18.10
C PRO A 134 21.21 14.26 17.41
N LEU A 135 20.28 14.86 16.67
CA LEU A 135 19.30 14.16 15.87
C LEU A 135 19.95 13.24 14.83
N ILE A 136 20.92 13.77 14.08
CA ILE A 136 21.60 13.03 13.01
C ILE A 136 22.45 11.89 13.61
N GLU A 137 23.20 12.17 14.67
CA GLU A 137 24.04 11.16 15.32
C GLU A 137 23.20 10.01 15.90
N THR A 138 22.06 10.32 16.49
CA THR A 138 21.17 9.31 17.10
C THR A 138 20.48 8.46 16.03
N LEU A 139 20.06 9.07 14.93
CA LEU A 139 19.47 8.35 13.81
C LEU A 139 20.47 7.36 13.16
N PHE A 140 21.72 7.76 13.04
CA PHE A 140 22.77 6.87 12.50
C PHE A 140 23.17 5.76 13.45
N ARG A 141 23.17 6.00 14.78
CA ARG A 141 23.47 4.96 15.77
C ARG A 141 22.41 3.87 15.87
N GLN A 142 21.13 4.22 15.61
CA GLN A 142 20.04 3.24 15.61
C GLN A 142 19.92 2.46 14.29
N ALA A 143 20.65 2.85 13.27
CA ALA A 143 20.70 2.16 11.98
C ALA A 143 21.72 1.03 11.92
N ASP A 144 22.50 0.79 12.99
CA ASP A 144 23.36 -0.38 13.07
C ASP A 144 22.50 -1.63 13.30
N PRO A 145 22.47 -2.57 12.33
CA PRO A 145 21.74 -3.81 12.53
C PRO A 145 22.45 -4.64 13.61
N VAL A 146 21.71 -4.96 14.62
CA VAL A 146 22.11 -5.99 15.56
C VAL A 146 22.02 -7.35 14.89
#